data_d4c5933f58a96515c3ba9537f6c95c9c
#
_entry.id   d4c5933f58a96515c3ba9537f6c95c9c
#
_cell.length_a   1.000
_cell.length_b   1.000
_cell.length_c   1.000
_cell.angle_alpha   90.00
_cell.angle_beta   90.00
_cell.angle_gamma   90.00
#
_symmetry.space_group_name_H-M   'P 1'
#
loop_
_entity.id
_entity.type
_entity.pdbx_description
1 polymer ?
#
loop_
_entity_poly.entity_id
_entity_poly.type
_entity_poly.pdbx_seq_one_letter_code
_entity_poly.pdbx_strand_id
1 'polypeptide(L)'
;MSTPTTTEPGSGAAAPAGRSDSLFTRLYTGTGAFGIVPNRRRFYVLTTVIVAICLASIIFRGFSFGIDFTGGTKLTMPAADHDKSRVAAVVEESVGEEPQTVQIVGAGDARIVEVETRFLTSDEIRAAKNALYEEFRPVTADGDASVEAIGDSARSESWGGQVTENALIALGVFLVIVFAYIAFRFEWRMATAAIVALLFDVLTTAGVYSLVGFEVTPATVIGLLTILGFSLYDTVIVFDKVEENTRGIRHTASRTYAEE
;
A
#
# COMPACT_ATOMS: atom_id res chain seq x y z
N MET A 1 -77.19 -41.93 -6.00
CA MET A 1 -76.17 -41.44 -5.09
C MET A 1 -74.97 -41.08 -5.88
N SER A 2 -74.80 -39.77 -6.12
CA SER A 2 -73.95 -39.20 -7.16
C SER A 2 -72.53 -38.98 -6.56
N THR A 3 -71.52 -39.50 -7.22
CA THR A 3 -70.12 -39.15 -6.97
C THR A 3 -69.74 -37.91 -7.71
N PRO A 4 -69.10 -36.91 -7.13
CA PRO A 4 -68.56 -35.77 -7.88
C PRO A 4 -67.17 -36.08 -8.44
N THR A 5 -67.02 -35.84 -9.71
CA THR A 5 -65.81 -35.84 -10.49
C THR A 5 -64.95 -34.63 -10.11
N THR A 6 -63.76 -34.83 -9.59
CA THR A 6 -62.77 -33.77 -9.36
C THR A 6 -61.94 -33.56 -10.60
N THR A 7 -62.11 -32.40 -11.21
CA THR A 7 -61.30 -31.91 -12.35
C THR A 7 -60.00 -31.33 -11.82
N GLU A 8 -58.84 -31.85 -12.25
CA GLU A 8 -57.53 -31.18 -12.08
C GLU A 8 -57.42 -29.99 -13.05
N PRO A 9 -56.94 -28.86 -12.61
CA PRO A 9 -56.45 -27.85 -13.54
C PRO A 9 -54.93 -28.00 -13.69
N GLY A 10 -54.54 -28.55 -14.83
CA GLY A 10 -53.19 -28.40 -15.32
C GLY A 10 -52.88 -26.94 -15.62
N SER A 11 -51.97 -26.35 -14.86
CA SER A 11 -51.35 -25.07 -15.21
C SER A 11 -49.83 -25.26 -15.16
N GLY A 12 -49.30 -25.61 -16.31
CA GLY A 12 -47.88 -25.46 -16.57
C GLY A 12 -47.52 -23.98 -16.63
N ALA A 13 -47.16 -23.39 -15.49
CA ALA A 13 -46.52 -22.11 -15.47
C ALA A 13 -45.08 -22.30 -15.92
N ALA A 14 -44.79 -21.92 -17.16
CA ALA A 14 -43.43 -21.74 -17.66
C ALA A 14 -42.65 -20.86 -16.71
N ALA A 15 -41.55 -21.37 -16.17
CA ALA A 15 -40.60 -20.58 -15.40
C ALA A 15 -40.16 -19.36 -16.22
N PRO A 16 -40.15 -18.14 -15.68
CA PRO A 16 -39.70 -16.97 -16.41
C PRO A 16 -38.22 -17.14 -16.79
N ALA A 17 -37.96 -17.06 -18.10
CA ALA A 17 -36.60 -17.03 -18.65
C ALA A 17 -35.75 -16.03 -17.90
N GLY A 18 -34.59 -16.48 -17.46
CA GLY A 18 -33.67 -15.76 -16.59
C GLY A 18 -33.38 -14.34 -17.09
N ARG A 19 -33.86 -13.36 -16.33
CA ARG A 19 -33.30 -12.02 -16.36
C ARG A 19 -31.83 -12.16 -15.94
N SER A 20 -30.92 -11.77 -16.82
CA SER A 20 -29.51 -11.62 -16.45
C SER A 20 -29.46 -10.52 -15.38
N ASP A 21 -29.38 -10.96 -14.12
CA ASP A 21 -29.24 -10.03 -13.00
C ASP A 21 -28.02 -9.14 -13.25
N SER A 22 -28.23 -7.82 -13.14
CA SER A 22 -27.15 -6.82 -13.25
C SER A 22 -26.01 -7.18 -12.30
N LEU A 23 -24.77 -6.89 -12.70
CA LEU A 23 -23.58 -7.08 -11.84
C LEU A 23 -23.77 -6.46 -10.43
N PHE A 24 -24.46 -5.32 -10.36
CA PHE A 24 -24.81 -4.68 -9.10
C PHE A 24 -25.77 -5.49 -8.26
N THR A 25 -26.77 -6.11 -8.86
CA THR A 25 -27.75 -6.98 -8.16
C THR A 25 -27.05 -8.21 -7.60
N ARG A 26 -26.14 -8.82 -8.36
CA ARG A 26 -25.34 -9.99 -7.94
C ARG A 26 -24.37 -9.64 -6.79
N LEU A 27 -23.74 -8.47 -6.83
CA LEU A 27 -22.90 -7.96 -5.74
C LEU A 27 -23.70 -7.72 -4.46
N TYR A 28 -24.89 -7.13 -4.60
CA TYR A 28 -25.74 -6.82 -3.44
C TYR A 28 -26.39 -8.06 -2.82
N THR A 29 -26.76 -9.04 -3.64
CA THR A 29 -27.40 -10.29 -3.17
C THR A 29 -26.40 -11.37 -2.74
N GLY A 30 -25.09 -11.15 -2.90
CA GLY A 30 -24.04 -12.10 -2.51
C GLY A 30 -24.03 -13.39 -3.37
N THR A 31 -24.75 -13.44 -4.49
CA THR A 31 -24.84 -14.62 -5.36
C THR A 31 -23.64 -14.81 -6.31
N GLY A 32 -22.44 -14.36 -5.90
CA GLY A 32 -21.19 -14.57 -6.63
C GLY A 32 -21.11 -13.76 -7.93
N ALA A 33 -20.74 -12.48 -7.85
CA ALA A 33 -20.53 -11.62 -9.03
C ALA A 33 -19.36 -12.09 -9.89
N PHE A 34 -18.37 -12.74 -9.29
CA PHE A 34 -17.15 -13.18 -9.97
C PHE A 34 -16.90 -14.67 -9.70
N GLY A 35 -16.90 -15.47 -10.75
CA GLY A 35 -16.45 -16.87 -10.68
C GLY A 35 -14.91 -16.92 -10.55
N ILE A 36 -14.38 -16.76 -9.32
CA ILE A 36 -12.94 -16.74 -9.08
C ILE A 36 -12.33 -18.10 -9.39
N VAL A 37 -12.87 -19.16 -8.82
CA VAL A 37 -12.35 -20.53 -8.97
C VAL A 37 -12.40 -21.02 -10.42
N PRO A 38 -13.52 -20.86 -11.19
CA PRO A 38 -13.53 -21.22 -12.60
C PRO A 38 -12.54 -20.43 -13.46
N ASN A 39 -12.32 -19.15 -13.13
CA ASN A 39 -11.45 -18.27 -13.89
C ASN A 39 -10.03 -18.15 -13.30
N ARG A 40 -9.61 -19.04 -12.39
CA ARG A 40 -8.32 -18.98 -11.67
C ARG A 40 -7.11 -18.72 -12.57
N ARG A 41 -7.07 -19.26 -13.80
CA ARG A 41 -5.97 -19.03 -14.73
C ARG A 41 -5.83 -17.54 -15.12
N ARG A 42 -6.95 -16.84 -15.33
CA ARG A 42 -6.94 -15.40 -15.67
C ARG A 42 -6.44 -14.57 -14.47
N PHE A 43 -6.87 -14.93 -13.26
CA PHE A 43 -6.39 -14.25 -12.04
C PHE A 43 -4.90 -14.49 -11.82
N TYR A 44 -4.39 -15.72 -12.01
CA TYR A 44 -2.96 -15.99 -11.91
C TYR A 44 -2.14 -15.22 -12.96
N VAL A 45 -2.62 -15.12 -14.20
CA VAL A 45 -1.95 -14.34 -15.24
C VAL A 45 -1.92 -12.85 -14.84
N LEU A 46 -3.07 -12.30 -14.39
CA LEU A 46 -3.15 -10.92 -13.93
C LEU A 46 -2.16 -10.64 -12.77
N THR A 47 -2.19 -11.50 -11.75
CA THR A 47 -1.29 -11.40 -10.59
C THR A 47 0.18 -11.48 -11.01
N THR A 48 0.52 -12.42 -11.90
CA THR A 48 1.89 -12.57 -12.42
C THR A 48 2.34 -11.32 -13.18
N VAL A 49 1.46 -10.71 -13.98
CA VAL A 49 1.76 -9.47 -14.70
C VAL A 49 2.00 -8.32 -13.73
N ILE A 50 1.15 -8.17 -12.70
CA ILE A 50 1.34 -7.14 -11.66
C ILE A 50 2.68 -7.34 -10.95
N VAL A 51 2.98 -8.57 -10.51
CA VAL A 51 4.27 -8.91 -9.87
C VAL A 51 5.44 -8.59 -10.79
N ALA A 52 5.35 -8.94 -12.07
CA ALA A 52 6.42 -8.67 -13.03
C ALA A 52 6.67 -7.16 -13.21
N ILE A 53 5.60 -6.35 -13.29
CA ILE A 53 5.71 -4.89 -13.38
C ILE A 53 6.33 -4.32 -12.10
N CYS A 54 5.88 -4.77 -10.92
CA CYS A 54 6.42 -4.34 -9.63
C CYS A 54 7.90 -4.68 -9.50
N LEU A 55 8.29 -5.91 -9.81
CA LEU A 55 9.69 -6.34 -9.78
C LEU A 55 10.55 -5.57 -10.79
N ALA A 56 10.06 -5.37 -12.01
CA ALA A 56 10.76 -4.58 -13.00
C ALA A 56 10.97 -3.14 -12.50
N SER A 57 9.94 -2.51 -11.93
CA SER A 57 10.07 -1.17 -11.34
C SER A 57 11.12 -1.13 -10.23
N ILE A 58 11.08 -2.07 -9.29
CA ILE A 58 12.05 -2.14 -8.18
C ILE A 58 13.48 -2.33 -8.70
N ILE A 59 13.69 -3.18 -9.71
CA ILE A 59 15.02 -3.47 -10.25
C ILE A 59 15.58 -2.29 -11.06
N PHE A 60 14.76 -1.66 -11.91
CA PHE A 60 15.25 -0.62 -12.84
C PHE A 60 15.21 0.78 -12.24
N ARG A 61 14.27 1.06 -11.36
CA ARG A 61 14.08 2.39 -10.76
C ARG A 61 14.56 2.48 -9.32
N GLY A 62 14.51 1.36 -8.56
CA GLY A 62 14.87 1.35 -7.14
C GLY A 62 13.83 2.04 -6.25
N PHE A 63 14.28 2.48 -5.08
CA PHE A 63 13.48 3.21 -4.09
C PHE A 63 14.10 4.55 -3.78
N SER A 64 13.26 5.54 -3.53
CA SER A 64 13.66 6.81 -2.90
C SER A 64 13.53 6.66 -1.39
N PHE A 65 14.64 6.48 -0.70
CA PHE A 65 14.63 6.42 0.76
C PHE A 65 14.78 7.81 1.34
N GLY A 66 13.93 8.17 2.31
CA GLY A 66 14.05 9.41 3.04
C GLY A 66 15.26 9.45 3.97
N ILE A 67 15.58 10.64 4.43
CA ILE A 67 16.73 10.90 5.34
C ILE A 67 16.66 10.10 6.65
N ASP A 68 15.49 9.61 7.02
CA ASP A 68 15.31 8.73 8.17
C ASP A 68 15.98 7.38 8.02
N PHE A 69 16.22 6.93 6.77
CA PHE A 69 16.89 5.66 6.44
C PHE A 69 18.31 5.88 5.92
N THR A 70 18.52 6.90 5.11
CA THR A 70 19.82 7.17 4.48
C THR A 70 20.73 8.09 5.31
N GLY A 71 20.13 8.84 6.26
CA GLY A 71 20.77 10.00 6.84
C GLY A 71 20.71 11.20 5.89
N GLY A 72 21.01 12.37 6.40
CA GLY A 72 21.00 13.61 5.62
C GLY A 72 20.29 14.74 6.34
N THR A 73 20.11 15.84 5.62
CA THR A 73 19.38 17.02 6.08
C THR A 73 18.24 17.31 5.10
N LYS A 74 17.05 17.49 5.64
CA LYS A 74 15.85 17.91 4.90
C LYS A 74 15.52 19.34 5.28
N LEU A 75 15.43 20.22 4.29
CA LEU A 75 14.92 21.57 4.42
C LEU A 75 13.52 21.64 3.83
N THR A 76 12.60 22.32 4.49
CA THR A 76 11.21 22.45 4.05
C THR A 76 10.79 23.91 4.04
N MET A 77 10.08 24.35 3.00
CA MET A 77 9.49 25.70 2.95
C MET A 77 8.17 25.69 2.18
N PRO A 78 7.26 26.67 2.39
CA PRO A 78 6.06 26.81 1.57
C PRO A 78 6.42 26.85 0.07
N ALA A 79 5.70 26.08 -0.75
CA ALA A 79 6.08 25.89 -2.16
C ALA A 79 5.82 27.15 -3.01
N ALA A 80 4.79 27.95 -2.67
CA ALA A 80 4.32 29.01 -3.55
C ALA A 80 4.40 28.56 -5.03
N ASP A 81 4.86 29.42 -5.94
CA ASP A 81 5.13 29.07 -7.34
C ASP A 81 6.63 28.98 -7.65
N HIS A 82 7.41 28.49 -6.69
CA HIS A 82 8.87 28.40 -6.81
C HIS A 82 9.29 27.26 -7.77
N ASP A 83 10.24 27.56 -8.66
CA ASP A 83 10.83 26.57 -9.53
C ASP A 83 11.82 25.70 -8.75
N LYS A 84 11.66 24.37 -8.84
CA LYS A 84 12.53 23.38 -8.20
C LYS A 84 13.99 23.57 -8.59
N SER A 85 14.25 23.88 -9.85
CA SER A 85 15.62 24.06 -10.37
C SER A 85 16.29 25.28 -9.72
N ARG A 86 15.51 26.34 -9.47
CA ARG A 86 16.04 27.54 -8.78
C ARG A 86 16.30 27.27 -7.32
N VAL A 87 15.41 26.52 -6.65
CA VAL A 87 15.62 26.10 -5.26
C VAL A 87 16.88 25.24 -5.14
N ALA A 88 17.05 24.26 -6.03
CA ALA A 88 18.25 23.43 -6.08
C ALA A 88 19.52 24.26 -6.22
N ALA A 89 19.55 25.21 -7.16
CA ALA A 89 20.70 26.08 -7.40
C ALA A 89 21.06 26.95 -6.19
N VAL A 90 20.07 27.50 -5.48
CA VAL A 90 20.31 28.31 -4.27
C VAL A 90 20.90 27.47 -3.14
N VAL A 91 20.41 26.26 -2.95
CA VAL A 91 20.96 25.34 -1.95
C VAL A 91 22.37 24.90 -2.34
N GLU A 92 22.60 24.52 -3.59
CA GLU A 92 23.92 24.17 -4.11
C GLU A 92 24.95 25.28 -3.89
N GLU A 93 24.59 26.54 -4.21
CA GLU A 93 25.47 27.69 -4.02
C GLU A 93 25.79 27.90 -2.54
N SER A 94 24.83 27.69 -1.64
CA SER A 94 25.01 27.96 -0.20
C SER A 94 25.77 26.83 0.53
N VAL A 95 25.65 25.58 0.05
CA VAL A 95 26.22 24.38 0.72
C VAL A 95 27.44 23.84 -0.02
N GLY A 96 27.60 24.22 -1.31
CA GLY A 96 28.71 23.78 -2.17
C GLY A 96 28.53 22.41 -2.80
N GLU A 97 27.33 21.83 -2.72
CA GLU A 97 27.00 20.53 -3.26
C GLU A 97 25.54 20.49 -3.74
N GLU A 98 25.29 19.82 -4.87
CA GLU A 98 23.94 19.65 -5.41
C GLU A 98 23.05 18.84 -4.46
N PRO A 99 21.82 19.30 -4.19
CA PRO A 99 20.88 18.57 -3.35
C PRO A 99 20.52 17.21 -4.00
N GLN A 100 20.39 16.18 -3.17
CA GLN A 100 20.05 14.82 -3.63
C GLN A 100 18.65 14.78 -4.26
N THR A 101 17.71 15.50 -3.66
CA THR A 101 16.31 15.54 -4.12
C THR A 101 15.70 16.90 -3.85
N VAL A 102 14.92 17.41 -4.82
CA VAL A 102 14.05 18.59 -4.65
C VAL A 102 12.66 18.20 -5.13
N GLN A 103 11.70 18.19 -4.21
CA GLN A 103 10.34 17.79 -4.51
C GLN A 103 9.30 18.76 -3.94
N ILE A 104 8.12 18.81 -4.56
CA ILE A 104 6.97 19.53 -4.03
C ILE A 104 5.99 18.49 -3.50
N VAL A 105 5.65 18.60 -2.23
CA VAL A 105 4.76 17.69 -1.52
C VAL A 105 3.53 18.46 -1.06
N GLY A 106 2.38 17.78 -0.99
CA GLY A 106 1.11 18.38 -0.61
C GLY A 106 0.25 18.81 -1.78
N ALA A 107 -0.90 19.41 -1.50
CA ALA A 107 -1.88 19.86 -2.48
C ALA A 107 -2.47 21.23 -2.11
N GLY A 108 -2.84 22.01 -3.12
CA GLY A 108 -3.40 23.35 -2.92
C GLY A 108 -2.44 24.28 -2.17
N ASP A 109 -2.96 25.00 -1.19
CA ASP A 109 -2.20 25.98 -0.41
C ASP A 109 -1.26 25.32 0.63
N ALA A 110 -1.41 24.03 0.90
CA ALA A 110 -0.55 23.27 1.80
C ALA A 110 0.67 22.64 1.09
N ARG A 111 1.01 23.09 -0.11
CA ARG A 111 2.21 22.61 -0.82
C ARG A 111 3.46 23.14 -0.15
N ILE A 112 4.44 22.24 0.03
CA ILE A 112 5.77 22.57 0.52
C ILE A 112 6.82 22.09 -0.47
N VAL A 113 7.93 22.83 -0.57
CA VAL A 113 9.14 22.33 -1.21
C VAL A 113 9.95 21.60 -0.13
N GLU A 114 10.35 20.39 -0.43
CA GLU A 114 11.32 19.62 0.36
C GLU A 114 12.62 19.49 -0.42
N VAL A 115 13.73 19.81 0.24
CA VAL A 115 15.08 19.70 -0.30
C VAL A 115 15.86 18.76 0.60
N GLU A 116 16.35 17.66 0.04
CA GLU A 116 17.19 16.68 0.73
C GLU A 116 18.63 16.82 0.29
N THR A 117 19.53 16.88 1.27
CA THR A 117 20.97 17.02 1.06
C THR A 117 21.69 15.97 1.91
N ARG A 118 23.03 15.88 1.76
CA ARG A 118 23.86 15.19 2.73
C ARG A 118 23.63 15.73 4.14
N PHE A 119 24.21 15.08 5.12
CA PHE A 119 24.20 15.62 6.48
C PHE A 119 24.95 16.97 6.52
N LEU A 120 24.23 18.03 6.90
CA LEU A 120 24.74 19.39 7.04
C LEU A 120 25.03 19.69 8.49
N THR A 121 26.08 20.45 8.72
CA THR A 121 26.37 21.07 10.04
C THR A 121 25.37 22.18 10.36
N SER A 122 25.27 22.56 11.62
CA SER A 122 24.39 23.66 12.04
C SER A 122 24.68 25.00 11.34
N ASP A 123 25.94 25.25 10.97
CA ASP A 123 26.32 26.47 10.27
C ASP A 123 25.91 26.41 8.79
N GLU A 124 26.07 25.26 8.14
CA GLU A 124 25.60 25.04 6.77
C GLU A 124 24.07 25.10 6.66
N ILE A 125 23.36 24.53 7.64
CA ILE A 125 21.89 24.64 7.72
C ILE A 125 21.47 26.11 7.80
N ARG A 126 22.13 26.89 8.66
CA ARG A 126 21.83 28.29 8.81
C ARG A 126 22.14 29.07 7.52
N ALA A 127 23.26 28.79 6.86
CA ALA A 127 23.62 29.39 5.58
C ALA A 127 22.59 29.13 4.51
N ALA A 128 22.17 27.85 4.36
CA ALA A 128 21.15 27.44 3.41
C ALA A 128 19.78 28.08 3.68
N LYS A 129 19.36 28.15 4.95
CA LYS A 129 18.09 28.80 5.33
C LYS A 129 18.13 30.29 5.02
N ASN A 130 19.24 30.96 5.28
CA ASN A 130 19.38 32.40 4.97
C ASN A 130 19.36 32.62 3.44
N ALA A 131 20.07 31.82 2.66
CA ALA A 131 20.06 31.92 1.21
C ALA A 131 18.66 31.70 0.60
N LEU A 132 17.96 30.70 1.09
CA LEU A 132 16.56 30.42 0.69
C LEU A 132 15.62 31.58 1.10
N TYR A 133 15.83 32.15 2.27
CA TYR A 133 15.04 33.29 2.72
C TYR A 133 15.32 34.56 1.89
N GLU A 134 16.56 34.87 1.56
CA GLU A 134 16.91 36.01 0.74
C GLU A 134 16.29 35.94 -0.65
N GLU A 135 16.29 34.78 -1.26
CA GLU A 135 15.77 34.58 -2.62
C GLU A 135 14.24 34.46 -2.67
N PHE A 136 13.64 33.68 -1.78
CA PHE A 136 12.23 33.28 -1.92
C PHE A 136 11.28 33.97 -0.95
N ARG A 137 11.81 34.61 0.13
CA ARG A 137 11.01 35.31 1.17
C ARG A 137 9.81 34.49 1.65
N PRO A 138 9.98 33.19 2.05
CA PRO A 138 8.87 32.35 2.47
C PRO A 138 8.15 32.97 3.67
N VAL A 139 6.81 32.81 3.67
CA VAL A 139 5.96 33.37 4.72
C VAL A 139 5.54 32.30 5.72
N THR A 140 5.47 32.66 6.98
CA THR A 140 4.90 31.82 8.05
C THR A 140 3.38 31.74 7.93
N ALA A 141 2.75 30.91 8.73
CA ALA A 141 1.28 30.79 8.79
C ALA A 141 0.59 32.12 9.18
N ASP A 142 1.31 33.00 9.89
CA ASP A 142 0.82 34.32 10.29
C ASP A 142 0.95 35.37 9.18
N GLY A 143 1.56 35.01 8.03
CA GLY A 143 1.71 35.85 6.85
C GLY A 143 2.99 36.72 6.85
N ASP A 144 3.87 36.58 7.84
CA ASP A 144 5.13 37.29 7.92
C ASP A 144 6.24 36.53 7.20
N ALA A 145 7.03 37.25 6.39
CA ALA A 145 8.20 36.67 5.77
C ALA A 145 9.29 36.46 6.85
N SER A 146 9.72 35.21 7.04
CA SER A 146 10.68 34.85 8.08
C SER A 146 11.51 33.63 7.68
N VAL A 147 12.78 33.59 8.16
CA VAL A 147 13.63 32.39 8.10
C VAL A 147 12.97 31.21 8.85
N GLU A 148 12.13 31.49 9.84
CA GLU A 148 11.40 30.49 10.61
C GLU A 148 10.35 29.73 9.78
N ALA A 149 9.92 30.28 8.63
CA ALA A 149 9.09 29.56 7.66
C ALA A 149 9.84 28.41 6.97
N ILE A 150 11.17 28.34 7.13
CA ILE A 150 12.01 27.26 6.62
C ILE A 150 12.30 26.29 7.74
N GLY A 151 11.63 25.14 7.71
CA GLY A 151 11.89 24.02 8.62
C GLY A 151 13.17 23.27 8.24
N ASP A 152 13.83 22.67 9.23
CA ASP A 152 14.96 21.77 9.01
C ASP A 152 14.86 20.52 9.87
N SER A 153 15.37 19.42 9.33
CA SER A 153 15.49 18.14 10.04
C SER A 153 16.77 17.44 9.58
N ALA A 154 17.61 17.06 10.51
CA ALA A 154 18.87 16.38 10.23
C ALA A 154 18.91 15.01 10.90
N ARG A 155 19.41 13.99 10.20
CA ARG A 155 19.57 12.61 10.68
C ARG A 155 20.96 12.11 10.32
N SER A 156 21.64 11.49 11.28
CA SER A 156 22.94 10.86 11.00
C SER A 156 22.75 9.54 10.24
N GLU A 157 23.72 9.17 9.42
CA GLU A 157 23.72 7.88 8.69
C GLU A 157 23.65 6.68 9.64
N SER A 158 24.32 6.76 10.80
CA SER A 158 24.29 5.69 11.80
C SER A 158 22.88 5.48 12.39
N TRP A 159 22.12 6.56 12.56
CA TRP A 159 20.74 6.49 13.02
C TRP A 159 19.83 5.85 11.95
N GLY A 160 19.99 6.27 10.70
CA GLY A 160 19.25 5.69 9.56
C GLY A 160 19.51 4.19 9.40
N GLY A 161 20.77 3.78 9.53
CA GLY A 161 21.13 2.35 9.49
C GLY A 161 20.45 1.52 10.58
N GLN A 162 20.40 2.02 11.84
CA GLN A 162 19.71 1.35 12.94
C GLN A 162 18.18 1.28 12.72
N VAL A 163 17.57 2.32 12.19
CA VAL A 163 16.14 2.33 11.88
C VAL A 163 15.83 1.28 10.81
N THR A 164 16.65 1.20 9.75
CA THR A 164 16.49 0.21 8.69
C THR A 164 16.62 -1.23 9.23
N GLU A 165 17.64 -1.51 10.01
CA GLU A 165 17.86 -2.83 10.61
C GLU A 165 16.67 -3.24 11.49
N ASN A 166 16.23 -2.36 12.39
CA ASN A 166 15.11 -2.62 13.27
C ASN A 166 13.79 -2.82 12.49
N ALA A 167 13.57 -2.07 11.42
CA ALA A 167 12.39 -2.23 10.57
C ALA A 167 12.36 -3.59 9.87
N LEU A 168 13.49 -4.06 9.34
CA LEU A 168 13.60 -5.37 8.70
C LEU A 168 13.43 -6.51 9.71
N ILE A 169 14.03 -6.39 10.89
CA ILE A 169 13.85 -7.37 11.98
C ILE A 169 12.37 -7.42 12.41
N ALA A 170 11.73 -6.27 12.61
CA ALA A 170 10.33 -6.20 13.00
C ALA A 170 9.42 -6.85 11.95
N LEU A 171 9.64 -6.60 10.67
CA LEU A 171 8.89 -7.23 9.58
C LEU A 171 9.11 -8.76 9.57
N GLY A 172 10.35 -9.22 9.72
CA GLY A 172 10.66 -10.65 9.78
C GLY A 172 9.99 -11.34 10.96
N VAL A 173 10.10 -10.76 12.16
CA VAL A 173 9.44 -11.27 13.38
C VAL A 173 7.91 -11.29 13.22
N PHE A 174 7.32 -10.23 12.66
CA PHE A 174 5.89 -10.18 12.36
C PHE A 174 5.45 -11.33 11.46
N LEU A 175 6.15 -11.56 10.34
CA LEU A 175 5.82 -12.65 9.41
C LEU A 175 5.94 -14.04 10.07
N VAL A 176 6.95 -14.26 10.91
CA VAL A 176 7.13 -15.52 11.64
C VAL A 176 5.99 -15.74 12.64
N ILE A 177 5.62 -14.71 13.42
CA ILE A 177 4.51 -14.81 14.39
C ILE A 177 3.20 -15.11 13.66
N VAL A 178 2.93 -14.40 12.56
CA VAL A 178 1.72 -14.60 11.75
C VAL A 178 1.67 -16.01 11.18
N PHE A 179 2.78 -16.49 10.61
CA PHE A 179 2.86 -17.86 10.09
C PHE A 179 2.58 -18.89 11.20
N ALA A 180 3.24 -18.75 12.34
CA ALA A 180 3.04 -19.65 13.48
C ALA A 180 1.58 -19.63 13.97
N TYR A 181 0.97 -18.45 14.08
CA TYR A 181 -0.43 -18.31 14.48
C TYR A 181 -1.38 -19.01 13.49
N ILE A 182 -1.24 -18.77 12.20
CA ILE A 182 -2.11 -19.38 11.18
C ILE A 182 -1.87 -20.89 11.09
N ALA A 183 -0.62 -21.34 11.15
CA ALA A 183 -0.27 -22.77 11.13
C ALA A 183 -0.82 -23.54 12.35
N PHE A 184 -0.91 -22.88 13.50
CA PHE A 184 -1.50 -23.45 14.72
C PHE A 184 -3.03 -23.46 14.68
N ARG A 185 -3.64 -22.40 14.13
CA ARG A 185 -5.11 -22.23 14.09
C ARG A 185 -5.77 -22.98 12.95
N PHE A 186 -5.06 -23.08 11.79
CA PHE A 186 -5.54 -23.68 10.56
C PHE A 186 -4.56 -24.75 10.05
N GLU A 187 -4.86 -25.37 8.90
CA GLU A 187 -3.94 -26.30 8.26
C GLU A 187 -2.67 -25.56 7.75
N TRP A 188 -1.50 -26.23 7.79
CA TRP A 188 -0.23 -25.67 7.33
C TRP A 188 -0.25 -25.17 5.87
N ARG A 189 -1.10 -25.80 5.02
CA ARG A 189 -1.31 -25.38 3.62
C ARG A 189 -1.97 -23.99 3.53
N MET A 190 -2.91 -23.71 4.42
CA MET A 190 -3.53 -22.39 4.54
C MET A 190 -2.53 -21.36 5.05
N ALA A 191 -1.68 -21.74 6.02
CA ALA A 191 -0.62 -20.86 6.51
C ALA A 191 0.36 -20.47 5.40
N THR A 192 0.80 -21.42 4.57
CA THR A 192 1.69 -21.11 3.44
C THR A 192 1.00 -20.20 2.41
N ALA A 193 -0.28 -20.42 2.12
CA ALA A 193 -1.03 -19.56 1.21
C ALA A 193 -1.17 -18.12 1.76
N ALA A 194 -1.41 -17.96 3.06
CA ALA A 194 -1.47 -16.66 3.71
C ALA A 194 -0.14 -15.90 3.62
N ILE A 195 0.98 -16.57 3.87
CA ILE A 195 2.30 -15.93 3.76
C ILE A 195 2.59 -15.51 2.31
N VAL A 196 2.23 -16.33 1.34
CA VAL A 196 2.38 -15.95 -0.08
C VAL A 196 1.52 -14.72 -0.41
N ALA A 197 0.30 -14.64 0.11
CA ALA A 197 -0.56 -13.47 -0.06
C ALA A 197 0.05 -12.22 0.60
N LEU A 198 0.53 -12.32 1.84
CA LEU A 198 1.20 -11.21 2.53
C LEU A 198 2.47 -10.74 1.81
N LEU A 199 3.29 -11.68 1.30
CA LEU A 199 4.46 -11.31 0.50
C LEU A 199 4.06 -10.63 -0.81
N PHE A 200 2.95 -11.05 -1.43
CA PHE A 200 2.41 -10.37 -2.59
C PHE A 200 1.97 -8.93 -2.25
N ASP A 201 1.33 -8.71 -1.11
CA ASP A 201 0.92 -7.37 -0.65
C ASP A 201 2.13 -6.47 -0.41
N VAL A 202 3.15 -6.97 0.28
CA VAL A 202 4.43 -6.26 0.47
C VAL A 202 5.05 -5.89 -0.87
N LEU A 203 5.17 -6.86 -1.77
CA LEU A 203 5.79 -6.66 -3.08
C LEU A 203 5.01 -5.67 -3.95
N THR A 204 3.68 -5.77 -3.95
CA THR A 204 2.83 -4.87 -4.73
C THR A 204 2.91 -3.45 -4.19
N THR A 205 2.83 -3.27 -2.86
CA THR A 205 2.97 -1.96 -2.22
C THR A 205 4.34 -1.36 -2.50
N ALA A 206 5.41 -2.13 -2.31
CA ALA A 206 6.77 -1.70 -2.62
C ALA A 206 6.94 -1.35 -4.11
N GLY A 207 6.35 -2.16 -5.00
CA GLY A 207 6.35 -1.92 -6.43
C GLY A 207 5.66 -0.62 -6.84
N VAL A 208 4.52 -0.32 -6.22
CA VAL A 208 3.80 0.96 -6.45
C VAL A 208 4.65 2.14 -5.95
N TYR A 209 5.27 2.04 -4.77
CA TYR A 209 6.18 3.06 -4.25
C TYR A 209 7.33 3.33 -5.22
N SER A 210 7.99 2.28 -5.70
CA SER A 210 9.04 2.37 -6.72
C SER A 210 8.54 2.97 -8.03
N LEU A 211 7.35 2.55 -8.51
CA LEU A 211 6.80 2.99 -9.79
C LEU A 211 6.41 4.48 -9.79
N VAL A 212 5.81 4.95 -8.70
CA VAL A 212 5.39 6.35 -8.53
C VAL A 212 6.56 7.22 -8.12
N GLY A 213 7.54 6.65 -7.39
CA GLY A 213 8.69 7.38 -6.84
C GLY A 213 8.36 8.02 -5.49
N PHE A 214 7.47 7.41 -4.71
CA PHE A 214 7.19 7.87 -3.36
C PHE A 214 8.40 7.64 -2.45
N GLU A 215 8.61 8.59 -1.53
CA GLU A 215 9.65 8.48 -0.52
C GLU A 215 9.28 7.43 0.52
N VAL A 216 10.21 6.52 0.79
CA VAL A 216 10.09 5.51 1.85
C VAL A 216 10.57 6.12 3.16
N THR A 217 9.66 6.28 4.12
CA THR A 217 9.91 6.83 5.45
C THR A 217 9.49 5.83 6.53
N PRO A 218 9.83 6.02 7.82
CA PRO A 218 9.29 5.20 8.91
C PRO A 218 7.74 5.18 8.95
N ALA A 219 7.09 6.30 8.59
CA ALA A 219 5.64 6.36 8.46
C ALA A 219 5.12 5.41 7.37
N THR A 220 5.85 5.27 6.25
CA THR A 220 5.55 4.30 5.19
C THR A 220 5.58 2.86 5.73
N VAL A 221 6.58 2.52 6.56
CA VAL A 221 6.69 1.17 7.18
C VAL A 221 5.51 0.91 8.11
N ILE A 222 5.11 1.90 8.92
CA ILE A 222 3.91 1.79 9.78
C ILE A 222 2.65 1.58 8.93
N GLY A 223 2.50 2.35 7.85
CA GLY A 223 1.40 2.18 6.89
C GLY A 223 1.38 0.78 6.26
N LEU A 224 2.54 0.27 5.86
CA LEU A 224 2.69 -1.08 5.32
C LEU A 224 2.26 -2.15 6.34
N LEU A 225 2.72 -2.06 7.59
CA LEU A 225 2.33 -2.99 8.65
C LEU A 225 0.81 -2.94 8.91
N THR A 226 0.20 -1.75 8.80
CA THR A 226 -1.26 -1.59 8.92
C THR A 226 -1.99 -2.30 7.78
N ILE A 227 -1.54 -2.13 6.54
CA ILE A 227 -2.10 -2.84 5.37
C ILE A 227 -1.98 -4.35 5.55
N LEU A 228 -0.82 -4.84 5.98
CA LEU A 228 -0.59 -6.27 6.25
C LEU A 228 -1.52 -6.79 7.36
N GLY A 229 -1.78 -5.98 8.39
CA GLY A 229 -2.72 -6.33 9.46
C GLY A 229 -4.16 -6.51 8.93
N PHE A 230 -4.63 -5.62 8.08
CA PHE A 230 -5.94 -5.75 7.43
C PHE A 230 -6.00 -6.94 6.47
N SER A 231 -4.98 -7.13 5.64
CA SER A 231 -4.90 -8.28 4.73
C SER A 231 -4.90 -9.61 5.47
N LEU A 232 -4.19 -9.68 6.61
CA LEU A 232 -4.21 -10.85 7.47
C LEU A 232 -5.62 -11.10 8.06
N TYR A 233 -6.29 -10.05 8.53
CA TYR A 233 -7.63 -10.15 9.08
C TYR A 233 -8.61 -10.73 8.03
N ASP A 234 -8.59 -10.20 6.82
CA ASP A 234 -9.43 -10.68 5.72
C ASP A 234 -9.10 -12.15 5.36
N THR A 235 -7.81 -12.50 5.31
CA THR A 235 -7.36 -13.87 5.06
C THR A 235 -7.90 -14.84 6.12
N VAL A 236 -7.84 -14.47 7.39
CA VAL A 236 -8.34 -15.30 8.51
C VAL A 236 -9.84 -15.51 8.42
N ILE A 237 -10.63 -14.47 8.10
CA ILE A 237 -12.08 -14.57 7.90
C ILE A 237 -12.42 -15.53 6.76
N VAL A 238 -11.72 -15.40 5.62
CA VAL A 238 -11.91 -16.28 4.47
C VAL A 238 -11.59 -17.72 4.86
N PHE A 239 -10.49 -17.96 5.56
CA PHE A 239 -10.08 -19.30 5.98
C PHE A 239 -11.07 -19.94 6.96
N ASP A 240 -11.58 -19.16 7.91
CA ASP A 240 -12.60 -19.62 8.84
C ASP A 240 -13.88 -20.02 8.10
N LYS A 241 -14.29 -19.22 7.09
CA LYS A 241 -15.45 -19.54 6.24
C LYS A 241 -15.23 -20.77 5.37
N VAL A 242 -14.04 -20.93 4.82
CA VAL A 242 -13.67 -22.16 4.07
C VAL A 242 -13.70 -23.37 4.99
N GLU A 243 -13.15 -23.28 6.20
CA GLU A 243 -13.19 -24.37 7.19
C GLU A 243 -14.64 -24.73 7.54
N GLU A 244 -15.49 -23.74 7.82
CA GLU A 244 -16.90 -23.93 8.13
C GLU A 244 -17.64 -24.66 6.99
N ASN A 245 -17.49 -24.20 5.75
CA ASN A 245 -18.18 -24.75 4.60
C ASN A 245 -17.67 -26.15 4.24
N THR A 246 -16.42 -26.48 4.54
CA THR A 246 -15.80 -27.77 4.17
C THR A 246 -15.91 -28.85 5.25
N ARG A 247 -16.42 -28.52 6.43
CA ARG A 247 -16.55 -29.47 7.58
C ARG A 247 -17.37 -30.73 7.31
N GLY A 248 -18.19 -30.79 6.28
CA GLY A 248 -19.05 -31.94 5.94
C GLY A 248 -18.64 -32.71 4.71
N ILE A 249 -17.73 -32.20 3.91
CA ILE A 249 -17.46 -32.75 2.55
C ILE A 249 -16.91 -34.16 2.56
N ARG A 250 -16.13 -34.54 3.58
CA ARG A 250 -15.59 -35.90 3.72
C ARG A 250 -16.67 -36.97 3.95
N HIS A 251 -17.88 -36.56 4.32
CA HIS A 251 -19.01 -37.44 4.59
C HIS A 251 -20.15 -37.36 3.55
N THR A 252 -20.10 -36.37 2.66
CA THR A 252 -21.15 -36.14 1.64
C THR A 252 -20.50 -36.17 0.25
N ALA A 253 -20.68 -37.30 -0.47
CA ALA A 253 -20.08 -37.54 -1.78
C ALA A 253 -20.69 -36.73 -2.95
N SER A 254 -21.44 -35.63 -2.69
CA SER A 254 -22.22 -34.92 -3.70
C SER A 254 -21.56 -33.69 -4.30
N ARG A 255 -20.49 -33.13 -3.65
CA ARG A 255 -19.79 -31.94 -4.14
C ARG A 255 -18.29 -32.05 -3.93
N THR A 256 -17.54 -31.40 -4.80
CA THR A 256 -16.07 -31.29 -4.66
C THR A 256 -15.68 -30.11 -3.80
N TYR A 257 -14.47 -30.16 -3.21
CA TYR A 257 -13.90 -29.06 -2.40
C TYR A 257 -13.81 -27.71 -3.13
N ALA A 258 -13.85 -27.72 -4.47
CA ALA A 258 -13.79 -26.53 -5.31
C ALA A 258 -15.18 -25.96 -5.66
N GLU A 259 -16.26 -26.66 -5.30
CA GLU A 259 -17.64 -26.26 -5.57
C GLU A 259 -18.34 -25.62 -4.35
N GLU A 260 -17.73 -25.73 -3.17
CA GLU A 260 -18.14 -25.06 -1.94
C GLU A 260 -17.39 -23.73 -1.75
#